data_c5c9c81570b137ff352cdb83b260a1df
#
_entry.id   c5c9c81570b137ff352cdb83b260a1df
#
_cell.length_a   1.000
_cell.length_b   1.000
_cell.length_c   1.000
_cell.angle_alpha   90.00
_cell.angle_beta   90.00
_cell.angle_gamma   90.00
#
_symmetry.space_group_name_H-M   'P 1'
#
loop_
_entity.id
_entity.type
_entity.pdbx_description
1 polymer ?
#
loop_
_entity_poly.entity_id
_entity_poly.type
_entity_poly.pdbx_seq_one_letter_code
_entity_poly.pdbx_strand_id
1 'polypeptide(L)' 'MALVKSFEKKNIDRASTHDPIDAKYAVIERDGRVLLQIDTYGRSSREHPEKVSQSLQFDRKSAQELYRILKQEFNFD' A
#
# COMPACT_ATOMS: atom_id res chain seq x y z
N MET A 1 9.79 -5.00 1.08
CA MET A 1 9.60 -4.27 -0.17
C MET A 1 9.13 -5.23 -1.24
N ALA A 2 8.06 -4.90 -1.92
CA ALA A 2 7.49 -5.83 -2.90
C ALA A 2 6.66 -5.11 -3.94
N LEU A 3 6.65 -5.69 -5.13
CA LEU A 3 5.70 -5.32 -6.17
C LEU A 3 4.55 -6.32 -6.08
N VAL A 4 3.36 -5.82 -5.80
CA VAL A 4 2.18 -6.67 -5.66
C VAL A 4 1.74 -7.13 -7.04
N LYS A 5 1.60 -8.43 -7.22
CA LYS A 5 1.20 -9.02 -8.47
C LYS A 5 -0.32 -9.20 -8.56
N SER A 6 -0.93 -9.62 -7.48
CA SER A 6 -2.36 -9.90 -7.45
C SER A 6 -2.84 -9.90 -6.01
N PHE A 7 -4.15 -9.94 -5.86
CA PHE A 7 -4.79 -9.98 -4.55
C PHE A 7 -5.66 -11.21 -4.43
N GLU A 8 -5.74 -11.72 -3.23
CA GLU A 8 -6.64 -12.80 -2.89
C GLU A 8 -7.23 -12.51 -1.53
N LYS A 9 -8.54 -12.61 -1.41
CA LYS A 9 -9.19 -12.35 -0.14
C LYS A 9 -8.91 -13.49 0.83
N LYS A 10 -8.52 -13.14 2.05
CA LYS A 10 -8.38 -14.11 3.12
C LYS A 10 -9.31 -13.75 4.26
N ASN A 11 -9.66 -14.74 5.05
CA ASN A 11 -10.49 -14.52 6.24
C ASN A 11 -9.57 -14.34 7.45
N ILE A 12 -9.92 -13.38 8.30
CA ILE A 12 -9.19 -13.13 9.53
C ILE A 12 -10.19 -13.29 10.67
N ASP A 13 -9.98 -14.31 11.51
CA ASP A 13 -10.87 -14.56 12.64
C ASP A 13 -10.65 -13.54 13.76
N ARG A 14 -9.40 -13.19 13.96
CA ARG A 14 -9.04 -12.20 14.97
C ARG A 14 -8.15 -11.16 14.33
N ALA A 15 -8.60 -9.94 14.34
CA ALA A 15 -7.84 -8.84 13.78
C ALA A 15 -7.64 -7.78 14.82
N SER A 16 -6.43 -7.22 14.87
CA SER A 16 -6.16 -6.06 15.71
C SER A 16 -5.81 -4.90 14.80
N THR A 17 -6.14 -3.70 15.25
CA THR A 17 -5.73 -2.52 14.52
C THR A 17 -4.33 -2.12 14.96
N HIS A 18 -3.58 -1.60 14.01
CA HIS A 18 -2.23 -1.12 14.29
C HIS A 18 -2.28 0.36 14.64
N ASP A 19 -1.19 0.85 15.22
CA ASP A 19 -1.08 2.27 15.51
C ASP A 19 -1.07 3.05 14.21
N PRO A 20 -1.69 4.23 14.21
CA PRO A 20 -1.70 5.06 12.99
C PRO A 20 -0.29 5.57 12.69
N ILE A 21 0.07 5.55 11.43
CA ILE A 21 1.33 6.09 10.93
C ILE A 21 1.06 6.84 9.64
N ASP A 22 2.03 7.66 9.25
CA ASP A 22 1.95 8.36 7.98
C ASP A 22 2.48 7.49 6.86
N ALA A 23 1.95 7.71 5.68
CA ALA A 23 2.44 7.07 4.47
C ALA A 23 2.63 8.13 3.40
N LYS A 24 3.55 7.87 2.48
CA LYS A 24 3.73 8.70 1.31
C LYS A 24 3.61 7.83 0.07
N TYR A 25 3.25 8.44 -1.03
CA TYR A 25 3.23 7.71 -2.28
C TYR A 25 4.00 8.46 -3.35
N ALA A 26 4.49 7.70 -4.31
CA ALA A 26 5.21 8.24 -5.44
C ALA A 26 4.76 7.52 -6.70
N VAL A 27 4.80 8.23 -7.82
CA VAL A 27 4.51 7.65 -9.12
C VAL A 27 5.84 7.48 -9.83
N ILE A 28 6.10 6.27 -10.30
CA ILE A 28 7.36 5.91 -10.96
C ILE A 28 7.03 5.55 -12.40
N GLU A 29 7.75 6.18 -13.33
CA GLU A 29 7.64 5.83 -14.75
C GLU A 29 8.95 5.19 -15.18
N ARG A 30 8.87 3.96 -15.64
CA ARG A 30 10.03 3.19 -16.09
C ARG A 30 9.63 2.28 -17.24
N ASP A 31 10.42 2.32 -18.30
CA ASP A 31 10.25 1.40 -19.43
C ASP A 31 8.81 1.41 -19.97
N GLY A 32 8.22 2.59 -20.08
CA GLY A 32 6.86 2.74 -20.59
C GLY A 32 5.78 2.26 -19.63
N ARG A 33 6.14 1.97 -18.38
CA ARG A 33 5.18 1.52 -17.36
C ARG A 33 5.07 2.56 -16.26
N VAL A 34 3.88 2.62 -15.67
CA VAL A 34 3.63 3.46 -14.50
C VAL A 34 3.46 2.55 -13.29
N LEU A 35 4.20 2.84 -12.24
CA LEU A 35 4.08 2.13 -10.97
C LEU A 35 3.71 3.13 -9.89
N LEU A 36 2.84 2.71 -8.98
CA LEU A 36 2.56 3.45 -7.77
C LEU A 36 3.35 2.82 -6.63
N GLN A 37 4.09 3.63 -5.89
CA GLN A 37 4.82 3.15 -4.72
C GLN A 37 4.24 3.80 -3.47
N ILE A 38 3.95 2.98 -2.47
CA ILE A 38 3.48 3.46 -1.17
C ILE A 38 4.55 3.10 -0.15
N ASP A 39 5.04 4.12 0.55
CA ASP A 39 6.03 3.96 1.61
C ASP A 39 5.40 4.25 2.95
N THR A 40 5.65 3.38 3.92
CA THR A 40 5.26 3.63 5.29
C THR A 40 6.47 3.99 6.11
N TYR A 41 6.25 4.77 7.16
CA TYR A 41 7.32 5.24 8.03
C TYR A 41 7.05 4.76 9.43
N GLY A 42 8.11 4.68 10.21
CA GLY A 42 7.96 4.27 11.59
C GLY A 42 7.21 5.31 12.41
N ARG A 43 6.91 4.94 13.65
CA ARG A 43 6.24 5.86 14.57
C ARG A 43 7.08 7.11 14.77
N SER A 44 6.42 8.22 15.05
CA SER A 44 7.12 9.50 15.28
C SER A 44 8.12 9.45 16.44
N SER A 45 7.95 8.51 17.36
CA SER A 45 8.86 8.33 18.48
C SER A 45 10.14 7.61 18.11
N ARG A 46 10.24 7.09 16.87
CA ARG A 46 11.45 6.41 16.42
C ARG A 46 12.60 7.40 16.24
N GLU A 47 13.82 6.86 16.39
CA GLU A 47 15.04 7.64 16.24
C GLU A 47 15.18 8.22 14.83
N HIS A 48 14.70 7.50 13.82
CA HIS A 48 14.76 7.94 12.42
C HIS A 48 13.36 7.92 11.80
N PRO A 49 12.53 8.92 12.11
CA PRO A 49 11.13 8.90 11.67
C PRO A 49 10.92 8.98 10.16
N GLU A 50 11.88 9.56 9.43
CA GLU A 50 11.77 9.62 7.96
C GLU A 50 12.32 8.40 7.25
N LYS A 51 12.81 7.43 7.97
CA LYS A 51 13.30 6.20 7.36
C LYS A 51 12.12 5.33 6.94
N VAL A 52 12.11 4.91 5.69
CA VAL A 52 11.07 4.03 5.15
C VAL A 52 11.10 2.70 5.89
N SER A 53 9.95 2.31 6.43
CA SER A 53 9.78 1.03 7.12
C SER A 53 9.42 -0.08 6.13
N GLN A 54 8.46 0.19 5.26
CA GLN A 54 8.02 -0.77 4.25
C GLN A 54 7.66 -0.03 2.98
N SER A 55 7.83 -0.71 1.85
CA SER A 55 7.43 -0.19 0.55
C SER A 55 6.62 -1.25 -0.19
N LEU A 56 5.54 -0.82 -0.80
CA LEU A 56 4.76 -1.65 -1.71
C LEU A 56 4.63 -0.93 -3.03
N GLN A 57 4.77 -1.68 -4.10
CA GLN A 57 4.59 -1.15 -5.44
C GLN A 57 3.40 -1.84 -6.10
N PHE A 58 2.72 -1.10 -6.95
CA PHE A 58 1.56 -1.60 -7.70
C PHE A 58 1.74 -1.22 -9.15
N ASP A 59 1.56 -2.19 -10.04
CA ASP A 59 1.49 -1.90 -11.45
C ASP A 59 0.03 -1.62 -11.83
N ARG A 60 -0.24 -1.40 -13.11
CA ARG A 60 -1.59 -1.05 -13.55
C ARG A 60 -2.60 -2.12 -13.14
N LYS A 61 -2.24 -3.38 -13.31
CA LYS A 61 -3.16 -4.49 -13.02
C LYS A 61 -3.48 -4.58 -11.53
N SER A 62 -2.46 -4.60 -10.69
CA SER A 62 -2.68 -4.73 -9.25
C SER A 62 -3.31 -3.48 -8.66
N ALA A 63 -2.97 -2.31 -9.20
CA ALA A 63 -3.62 -1.07 -8.77
C ALA A 63 -5.11 -1.07 -9.08
N GLN A 64 -5.48 -1.60 -10.24
CA GLN A 64 -6.89 -1.68 -10.61
C GLN A 64 -7.65 -2.67 -9.73
N GLU A 65 -7.02 -3.78 -9.38
CA GLU A 65 -7.63 -4.74 -8.45
C GLU A 65 -7.84 -4.09 -7.09
N LEU A 66 -6.84 -3.38 -6.59
CA LEU A 66 -6.95 -2.68 -5.31
C LEU A 66 -8.07 -1.65 -5.35
N TYR A 67 -8.17 -0.91 -6.45
CA TYR A 67 -9.23 0.07 -6.62
C TYR A 67 -10.63 -0.58 -6.49
N ARG A 68 -10.81 -1.72 -7.14
CA ARG A 68 -12.08 -2.44 -7.06
C ARG A 68 -12.36 -2.94 -5.65
N ILE A 69 -11.35 -3.46 -4.96
CA ILE A 69 -11.50 -3.92 -3.58
C ILE A 69 -11.92 -2.77 -2.69
N LEU A 70 -11.23 -1.64 -2.79
CA LEU A 70 -11.54 -0.47 -1.99
C LEU A 70 -12.95 0.04 -2.27
N LYS A 71 -13.32 0.12 -3.54
CA LYS A 71 -14.63 0.58 -3.92
C LYS A 71 -15.72 -0.31 -3.37
N GLN A 72 -15.53 -1.61 -3.45
CA GLN A 72 -16.51 -2.58 -2.99
C GLN A 72 -16.63 -2.61 -1.47
N GLU A 73 -15.48 -2.67 -0.78
CA GLU A 73 -15.50 -2.86 0.67
C GLU A 73 -15.85 -1.60 1.45
N PHE A 74 -15.54 -0.43 0.89
CA PHE A 74 -15.86 0.84 1.54
C PHE A 74 -17.04 1.57 0.90
N ASN A 75 -17.65 0.98 -0.09
CA ASN A 75 -18.80 1.57 -0.80
C ASN A 75 -18.48 2.94 -1.41
N PHE A 76 -17.30 3.07 -1.98
CA PHE A 76 -16.94 4.29 -2.70
C PHE A 76 -17.70 4.38 -4.02
N ASP A 77 -17.96 5.61 -4.42
CA ASP A 77 -18.58 5.88 -5.72
C ASP A 77 -17.63 5.68 -6.90
#